data_48db964a8c5045216bad3e084bcc8fff
#
_entry.id   48db964a8c5045216bad3e084bcc8fff
#
_cell.length_a   1.000
_cell.length_b   1.000
_cell.length_c   1.000
_cell.angle_alpha   90.00
_cell.angle_beta   90.00
_cell.angle_gamma   90.00
#
_symmetry.space_group_name_H-M   'P 1'
#
loop_
_entity.id
_entity.type
_entity.pdbx_description
1 polymer ?
#
loop_
_entity_poly.entity_id
_entity_poly.type
_entity_poly.pdbx_seq_one_letter_code
_entity_poly.pdbx_strand_id
1 'polypeptide(L)'
;MKKFTAEEIKRAKEFHLYDGDTLYVIDSNDEVYGFYRYGGEWFHKSNFWDYFESSDMLSYFTPITKNEATELYESWCELHRTANQRLDDAIRFATERHAGQTRKGTNIPYILHPLEVLQILYSMRADTELLIAGVLHDTVEDTDTTLEEIRERFGADVADLVASNSEDKSKTWDERKQHTIEMLRGANHRVKQLILADKLSNLRSIAYDYRKVGDKLWERFNAPASKQAWYYGGIDDALNNLQHTDCKDVYWEYVGLFKDVFVKYYLDKDAMVLHQISLSGEHYCLRKVLPDFWDTYEVFLAESISGQIADQNRQYYSIGFSTDELVSLSRREAESLEDEWVRNFTICG
;
A
#
# COMPACT_ATOMS: atom_id res chain seq x y z
N MET A 1 4.39 -18.85 -21.14
CA MET A 1 3.18 -19.42 -20.52
C MET A 1 2.18 -19.70 -21.63
N LYS A 2 1.51 -20.84 -21.60
CA LYS A 2 0.53 -21.22 -22.63
C LYS A 2 -0.68 -20.28 -22.52
N LYS A 3 -1.06 -19.64 -23.62
CA LYS A 3 -2.29 -18.83 -23.73
C LYS A 3 -3.28 -19.65 -24.54
N PHE A 4 -4.49 -19.79 -24.06
CA PHE A 4 -5.54 -20.48 -24.78
C PHE A 4 -6.29 -19.51 -25.68
N THR A 5 -6.59 -19.95 -26.88
CA THR A 5 -7.59 -19.32 -27.75
C THR A 5 -8.97 -19.93 -27.50
N ALA A 6 -10.03 -19.27 -27.92
CA ALA A 6 -11.39 -19.82 -27.83
C ALA A 6 -11.50 -21.22 -28.47
N GLU A 7 -10.76 -21.48 -29.57
CA GLU A 7 -10.72 -22.81 -30.23
C GLU A 7 -10.00 -23.88 -29.41
N GLU A 8 -8.96 -23.49 -28.65
CA GLU A 8 -8.26 -24.41 -27.76
C GLU A 8 -9.08 -24.72 -26.51
N ILE A 9 -9.82 -23.73 -25.98
CA ILE A 9 -10.79 -23.93 -24.89
C ILE A 9 -11.82 -24.98 -25.35
N LYS A 10 -12.36 -24.90 -26.57
CA LYS A 10 -13.29 -25.87 -27.11
C LYS A 10 -12.75 -27.32 -27.19
N ARG A 11 -11.46 -27.53 -27.09
CA ARG A 11 -10.80 -28.84 -27.10
C ARG A 11 -10.43 -29.37 -25.73
N ALA A 12 -10.62 -28.58 -24.69
CA ALA A 12 -10.33 -28.99 -23.31
C ALA A 12 -11.34 -30.03 -22.80
N LYS A 13 -10.95 -30.73 -21.77
CA LYS A 13 -11.67 -31.89 -21.22
C LYS A 13 -12.76 -31.47 -20.22
N GLU A 14 -12.42 -30.53 -19.32
CA GLU A 14 -13.31 -30.09 -18.26
C GLU A 14 -13.18 -28.57 -18.00
N PHE A 15 -14.23 -27.99 -17.41
CA PHE A 15 -14.31 -26.55 -17.12
C PHE A 15 -14.96 -26.33 -15.77
N HIS A 16 -14.38 -25.46 -15.00
CA HIS A 16 -14.90 -25.04 -13.69
C HIS A 16 -14.82 -23.53 -13.54
N LEU A 17 -15.85 -22.94 -12.99
CA LEU A 17 -15.87 -21.54 -12.57
C LEU A 17 -15.65 -21.48 -11.06
N TYR A 18 -14.61 -20.81 -10.61
CA TYR A 18 -14.32 -20.58 -9.19
C TYR A 18 -14.76 -19.19 -8.79
N ASP A 19 -15.66 -19.13 -7.79
CA ASP A 19 -16.19 -17.87 -7.20
C ASP A 19 -16.64 -16.81 -8.22
N GLY A 20 -17.04 -17.23 -9.40
CA GLY A 20 -17.55 -16.34 -10.48
C GLY A 20 -16.49 -15.50 -11.20
N ASP A 21 -15.22 -15.62 -10.86
CA ASP A 21 -14.15 -14.75 -11.38
C ASP A 21 -12.93 -15.46 -11.98
N THR A 22 -12.82 -16.76 -11.80
CA THR A 22 -11.72 -17.54 -12.37
C THR A 22 -12.23 -18.73 -13.15
N LEU A 23 -11.94 -18.76 -14.44
CA LEU A 23 -12.23 -19.88 -15.31
C LEU A 23 -11.07 -20.87 -15.27
N TYR A 24 -11.29 -22.07 -14.74
CA TYR A 24 -10.36 -23.19 -14.84
C TYR A 24 -10.67 -24.06 -16.04
N VAL A 25 -9.63 -24.41 -16.77
CA VAL A 25 -9.67 -25.24 -17.97
C VAL A 25 -8.70 -26.40 -17.76
N ILE A 26 -9.21 -27.64 -17.89
CA ILE A 26 -8.42 -28.87 -17.80
C ILE A 26 -8.21 -29.37 -19.23
N ASP A 27 -6.96 -29.43 -19.66
CA ASP A 27 -6.64 -29.89 -21.01
C ASP A 27 -6.65 -31.42 -21.14
N SER A 28 -6.41 -31.93 -22.34
CA SER A 28 -6.40 -33.37 -22.65
C SER A 28 -5.29 -34.16 -21.92
N ASN A 29 -4.33 -33.49 -21.32
CA ASN A 29 -3.23 -34.11 -20.57
C ASN A 29 -3.43 -33.98 -19.06
N ASP A 30 -4.63 -33.60 -18.62
CA ASP A 30 -4.98 -33.33 -17.22
C ASP A 30 -4.21 -32.15 -16.60
N GLU A 31 -3.61 -31.29 -17.44
CA GLU A 31 -2.98 -30.06 -16.98
C GLU A 31 -4.04 -28.98 -16.76
N VAL A 32 -3.93 -28.27 -15.63
CA VAL A 32 -4.92 -27.27 -15.23
C VAL A 32 -4.40 -25.85 -15.43
N TYR A 33 -5.21 -25.06 -16.10
CA TYR A 33 -4.95 -23.65 -16.36
C TYR A 33 -6.10 -22.79 -15.84
N GLY A 34 -5.79 -21.67 -15.20
CA GLY A 34 -6.77 -20.68 -14.81
C GLY A 34 -6.68 -19.43 -15.66
N PHE A 35 -7.84 -18.85 -15.97
CA PHE A 35 -7.95 -17.52 -16.57
C PHE A 35 -8.70 -16.61 -15.61
N TYR A 36 -8.03 -15.55 -15.17
CA TYR A 36 -8.58 -14.65 -14.16
C TYR A 36 -9.35 -13.50 -14.82
N ARG A 37 -10.62 -13.32 -14.43
CA ARG A 37 -11.53 -12.33 -14.99
C ARG A 37 -10.97 -10.91 -14.99
N TYR A 38 -10.34 -10.48 -13.89
CA TYR A 38 -9.89 -9.11 -13.71
C TYR A 38 -8.48 -8.85 -14.25
N GLY A 39 -7.64 -9.88 -14.36
CA GLY A 39 -6.27 -9.76 -14.86
C GLY A 39 -6.11 -10.06 -16.36
N GLY A 40 -7.07 -10.76 -16.97
CA GLY A 40 -6.99 -11.17 -18.37
C GLY A 40 -5.82 -12.09 -18.72
N GLU A 41 -5.24 -12.74 -17.71
CA GLU A 41 -4.03 -13.54 -17.85
C GLU A 41 -4.28 -15.01 -17.53
N TRP A 42 -3.59 -15.88 -18.29
CA TRP A 42 -3.56 -17.31 -18.04
C TRP A 42 -2.45 -17.64 -17.05
N PHE A 43 -2.74 -18.53 -16.10
CA PHE A 43 -1.75 -19.11 -15.21
C PHE A 43 -1.87 -20.65 -15.18
N HIS A 44 -0.76 -21.32 -14.87
CA HIS A 44 -0.75 -22.77 -14.69
C HIS A 44 -0.90 -23.12 -13.21
N LYS A 45 -1.75 -24.07 -12.87
CA LYS A 45 -2.04 -24.48 -11.49
C LYS A 45 -1.57 -25.93 -11.27
N SER A 46 -0.30 -26.10 -10.95
CA SER A 46 0.33 -27.43 -10.76
C SER A 46 -0.25 -28.26 -9.60
N ASN A 47 -0.84 -27.61 -8.59
CA ASN A 47 -1.39 -28.29 -7.40
C ASN A 47 -2.91 -28.21 -7.35
N PHE A 48 -3.58 -28.15 -8.49
CA PHE A 48 -5.03 -27.99 -8.55
C PHE A 48 -5.76 -29.14 -7.86
N TRP A 49 -5.36 -30.38 -8.11
CA TRP A 49 -6.02 -31.56 -7.58
C TRP A 49 -5.89 -31.69 -6.07
N ASP A 50 -4.75 -31.31 -5.49
CA ASP A 50 -4.54 -31.27 -4.03
C ASP A 50 -5.50 -30.27 -3.36
N TYR A 51 -5.79 -29.16 -4.05
CA TYR A 51 -6.73 -28.14 -3.61
C TYR A 51 -8.18 -28.56 -3.81
N PHE A 52 -8.46 -29.24 -4.92
CA PHE A 52 -9.80 -29.67 -5.30
C PHE A 52 -10.32 -30.80 -4.41
N GLU A 53 -9.45 -31.67 -3.88
CA GLU A 53 -9.80 -32.76 -2.97
C GLU A 53 -10.04 -32.27 -1.52
N SER A 54 -9.67 -31.07 -1.17
CA SER A 54 -9.98 -30.51 0.15
C SER A 54 -11.46 -30.12 0.25
N SER A 55 -12.18 -30.73 1.19
CA SER A 55 -13.64 -30.68 1.29
C SER A 55 -14.26 -29.26 1.38
N ASP A 56 -13.49 -28.29 1.88
CA ASP A 56 -14.00 -26.92 2.10
C ASP A 56 -13.96 -26.06 0.84
N MET A 57 -13.14 -26.42 -0.16
CA MET A 57 -12.95 -25.65 -1.39
C MET A 57 -13.91 -26.07 -2.52
N LEU A 58 -14.45 -27.27 -2.48
CA LEU A 58 -15.35 -27.81 -3.51
C LEU A 58 -16.61 -26.94 -3.73
N SER A 59 -17.09 -26.28 -2.67
CA SER A 59 -18.29 -25.43 -2.74
C SER A 59 -18.12 -24.18 -3.59
N TYR A 60 -16.89 -23.75 -3.84
CA TYR A 60 -16.57 -22.58 -4.67
C TYR A 60 -16.38 -22.91 -6.16
N PHE A 61 -16.26 -24.19 -6.51
CA PHE A 61 -16.12 -24.64 -7.88
C PHE A 61 -17.45 -25.04 -8.48
N THR A 62 -17.89 -24.33 -9.49
CA THR A 62 -19.09 -24.66 -10.26
C THR A 62 -18.66 -25.28 -11.58
N PRO A 63 -18.96 -26.58 -11.84
CA PRO A 63 -18.73 -27.16 -13.15
C PRO A 63 -19.62 -26.46 -14.18
N ILE A 64 -19.02 -26.10 -15.31
CA ILE A 64 -19.71 -25.41 -16.40
C ILE A 64 -19.53 -26.16 -17.72
N THR A 65 -20.42 -25.94 -18.64
CA THR A 65 -20.32 -26.53 -20.00
C THR A 65 -19.24 -25.84 -20.82
N LYS A 66 -18.79 -26.52 -21.83
CA LYS A 66 -17.88 -25.99 -22.87
C LYS A 66 -18.37 -24.69 -23.50
N ASN A 67 -19.66 -24.58 -23.75
CA ASN A 67 -20.24 -23.39 -24.36
C ASN A 67 -20.18 -22.23 -23.39
N GLU A 68 -20.60 -22.43 -22.12
CA GLU A 68 -20.50 -21.42 -21.06
C GLU A 68 -19.04 -20.98 -20.84
N ALA A 69 -18.09 -21.90 -20.80
CA ALA A 69 -16.67 -21.58 -20.65
C ALA A 69 -16.15 -20.72 -21.83
N THR A 70 -16.59 -21.06 -23.07
CA THR A 70 -16.19 -20.27 -24.25
C THR A 70 -16.80 -18.87 -24.23
N GLU A 71 -18.09 -18.76 -23.94
CA GLU A 71 -18.81 -17.48 -23.86
C GLU A 71 -18.22 -16.59 -22.77
N LEU A 72 -17.94 -17.15 -21.58
CA LEU A 72 -17.28 -16.42 -20.49
C LEU A 72 -15.90 -15.91 -20.93
N TYR A 73 -15.08 -16.77 -21.52
CA TYR A 73 -13.75 -16.38 -21.98
C TYR A 73 -13.80 -15.26 -23.02
N GLU A 74 -14.66 -15.39 -24.03
CA GLU A 74 -14.83 -14.38 -25.08
C GLU A 74 -15.33 -13.05 -24.49
N SER A 75 -16.32 -13.11 -23.58
CA SER A 75 -16.84 -11.95 -22.86
C SER A 75 -15.76 -11.26 -22.02
N TRP A 76 -14.95 -12.03 -21.30
CA TRP A 76 -13.87 -11.47 -20.49
C TRP A 76 -12.73 -10.89 -21.34
N CYS A 77 -12.40 -11.52 -22.48
CA CYS A 77 -11.45 -10.94 -23.43
C CYS A 77 -11.93 -9.59 -24.00
N GLU A 78 -13.23 -9.47 -24.31
CA GLU A 78 -13.84 -8.22 -24.77
C GLU A 78 -13.83 -7.15 -23.65
N LEU A 79 -14.16 -7.56 -22.43
CA LEU A 79 -14.08 -6.67 -21.26
C LEU A 79 -12.67 -6.10 -21.10
N HIS A 80 -11.63 -6.94 -21.21
CA HIS A 80 -10.23 -6.50 -21.12
C HIS A 80 -9.82 -5.59 -22.26
N ARG A 81 -10.28 -5.86 -23.48
CA ARG A 81 -10.00 -5.00 -24.62
C ARG A 81 -10.57 -3.60 -24.41
N THR A 82 -11.81 -3.51 -23.95
CA THR A 82 -12.47 -2.23 -23.63
C THR A 82 -11.81 -1.54 -22.44
N ALA A 83 -11.46 -2.29 -21.39
CA ALA A 83 -10.76 -1.77 -20.20
C ALA A 83 -9.40 -1.18 -20.57
N ASN A 84 -8.60 -1.88 -21.39
CA ASN A 84 -7.31 -1.40 -21.86
C ASN A 84 -7.44 -0.11 -22.68
N GLN A 85 -8.44 -0.02 -23.58
CA GLN A 85 -8.68 1.21 -24.33
C GLN A 85 -9.04 2.38 -23.42
N ARG A 86 -9.90 2.18 -22.42
CA ARG A 86 -10.25 3.21 -21.43
C ARG A 86 -9.06 3.65 -20.60
N LEU A 87 -8.19 2.71 -20.21
CA LEU A 87 -6.95 3.03 -19.48
C LEU A 87 -5.96 3.82 -20.36
N ASP A 88 -5.78 3.43 -21.63
CA ASP A 88 -4.96 4.16 -22.59
C ASP A 88 -5.47 5.60 -22.79
N ASP A 89 -6.80 5.79 -22.84
CA ASP A 89 -7.42 7.12 -22.95
C ASP A 89 -7.18 7.95 -21.69
N ALA A 90 -7.24 7.35 -20.49
CA ALA A 90 -6.95 8.02 -19.23
C ALA A 90 -5.47 8.44 -19.14
N ILE A 91 -4.54 7.58 -19.53
CA ILE A 91 -3.10 7.88 -19.56
C ILE A 91 -2.82 9.06 -20.50
N ARG A 92 -3.43 9.05 -21.69
CA ARG A 92 -3.28 10.13 -22.67
C ARG A 92 -3.84 11.43 -22.11
N PHE A 93 -5.04 11.39 -21.54
CA PHE A 93 -5.68 12.55 -20.91
C PHE A 93 -4.82 13.13 -19.79
N ALA A 94 -4.36 12.32 -18.83
CA ALA A 94 -3.51 12.80 -17.74
C ALA A 94 -2.19 13.40 -18.27
N THR A 95 -1.59 12.78 -19.30
CA THR A 95 -0.36 13.28 -19.93
C THR A 95 -0.57 14.67 -20.55
N GLU A 96 -1.68 14.87 -21.23
CA GLU A 96 -2.04 16.18 -21.82
C GLU A 96 -2.30 17.23 -20.73
N ARG A 97 -3.03 16.86 -19.66
CA ARG A 97 -3.38 17.79 -18.57
C ARG A 97 -2.18 18.20 -17.73
N HIS A 98 -1.24 17.29 -17.47
CA HIS A 98 0.01 17.59 -16.75
C HIS A 98 1.16 18.05 -17.66
N ALA A 99 0.90 18.35 -18.94
CA ALA A 99 1.94 18.78 -19.86
C ALA A 99 2.68 20.02 -19.35
N GLY A 100 4.01 19.95 -19.33
CA GLY A 100 4.87 21.04 -18.83
C GLY A 100 4.99 21.14 -17.31
N GLN A 101 4.24 20.38 -16.52
CA GLN A 101 4.41 20.33 -15.07
C GLN A 101 5.57 19.41 -14.67
N THR A 102 6.23 19.76 -13.57
CA THR A 102 7.34 18.98 -13.01
C THR A 102 7.11 18.69 -11.52
N ARG A 103 7.71 17.62 -11.02
CA ARG A 103 7.75 17.30 -9.58
C ARG A 103 8.45 18.43 -8.81
N LYS A 104 7.89 18.81 -7.67
CA LYS A 104 8.35 19.94 -6.84
C LYS A 104 9.85 19.87 -6.55
N GLY A 105 10.58 20.94 -6.92
CA GLY A 105 12.01 21.04 -6.69
C GLY A 105 12.87 20.18 -7.62
N THR A 106 12.33 19.67 -8.73
CA THR A 106 13.04 18.86 -9.72
C THR A 106 12.67 19.28 -11.14
N ASN A 107 13.36 18.71 -12.14
CA ASN A 107 13.00 18.81 -13.56
C ASN A 107 12.29 17.52 -14.07
N ILE A 108 11.83 16.66 -13.17
CA ILE A 108 11.18 15.40 -13.51
C ILE A 108 9.74 15.71 -13.97
N PRO A 109 9.29 15.23 -15.14
CA PRO A 109 7.90 15.42 -15.58
C PRO A 109 6.91 14.88 -14.57
N TYR A 110 5.85 15.66 -14.27
CA TYR A 110 4.87 15.31 -13.23
C TYR A 110 4.14 14.00 -13.53
N ILE A 111 3.87 13.72 -14.80
CA ILE A 111 3.14 12.51 -15.23
C ILE A 111 3.76 11.20 -14.72
N LEU A 112 5.06 11.18 -14.38
CA LEU A 112 5.70 9.98 -13.83
C LEU A 112 5.10 9.56 -12.48
N HIS A 113 4.55 10.51 -11.69
CA HIS A 113 3.86 10.19 -10.45
C HIS A 113 2.55 9.43 -10.67
N PRO A 114 1.56 9.93 -11.45
CA PRO A 114 0.37 9.16 -11.75
C PRO A 114 0.63 7.80 -12.40
N LEU A 115 1.67 7.69 -13.24
CA LEU A 115 2.06 6.41 -13.82
C LEU A 115 2.67 5.45 -12.78
N GLU A 116 3.41 5.94 -11.80
CA GLU A 116 3.88 5.13 -10.68
C GLU A 116 2.71 4.68 -9.79
N VAL A 117 1.75 5.57 -9.50
CA VAL A 117 0.52 5.22 -8.78
C VAL A 117 -0.25 4.11 -9.50
N LEU A 118 -0.39 4.20 -10.83
CA LEU A 118 -0.97 3.14 -11.65
C LEU A 118 -0.25 1.80 -11.46
N GLN A 119 1.09 1.79 -11.49
CA GLN A 119 1.88 0.55 -11.33
C GLN A 119 1.71 -0.06 -9.93
N ILE A 120 1.66 0.78 -8.90
CA ILE A 120 1.42 0.34 -7.52
C ILE A 120 0.02 -0.27 -7.39
N LEU A 121 -1.02 0.39 -7.92
CA LEU A 121 -2.39 -0.13 -7.94
C LEU A 121 -2.49 -1.46 -8.69
N TYR A 122 -1.82 -1.57 -9.84
CA TYR A 122 -1.78 -2.82 -10.61
C TYR A 122 -1.16 -3.96 -9.79
N SER A 123 -0.11 -3.70 -9.02
CA SER A 123 0.49 -4.72 -8.15
C SER A 123 -0.44 -5.18 -7.01
N MET A 124 -1.39 -4.34 -6.60
CA MET A 124 -2.46 -4.64 -5.64
C MET A 124 -3.71 -5.24 -6.29
N ARG A 125 -3.64 -5.64 -7.57
CA ARG A 125 -4.76 -6.23 -8.34
C ARG A 125 -6.01 -5.34 -8.39
N ALA A 126 -5.81 -4.01 -8.42
CA ALA A 126 -6.90 -3.06 -8.55
C ALA A 126 -7.71 -3.27 -9.82
N ASP A 127 -9.01 -3.02 -9.75
CA ASP A 127 -9.88 -3.06 -10.91
C ASP A 127 -9.60 -1.90 -11.88
N THR A 128 -10.15 -1.97 -13.08
CA THR A 128 -9.90 -0.99 -14.15
C THR A 128 -10.29 0.43 -13.76
N GLU A 129 -11.41 0.61 -13.07
CA GLU A 129 -11.90 1.91 -12.63
C GLU A 129 -10.92 2.55 -11.63
N LEU A 130 -10.39 1.74 -10.72
CA LEU A 130 -9.40 2.19 -9.75
C LEU A 130 -8.04 2.48 -10.40
N LEU A 131 -7.62 1.71 -11.40
CA LEU A 131 -6.42 1.99 -12.21
C LEU A 131 -6.55 3.33 -12.95
N ILE A 132 -7.72 3.58 -13.58
CA ILE A 132 -8.02 4.84 -14.25
C ILE A 132 -8.03 5.99 -13.25
N ALA A 133 -8.68 5.82 -12.09
CA ALA A 133 -8.68 6.82 -11.03
C ALA A 133 -7.27 7.13 -10.53
N GLY A 134 -6.40 6.12 -10.42
CA GLY A 134 -4.99 6.30 -10.05
C GLY A 134 -4.21 7.15 -11.03
N VAL A 135 -4.47 7.03 -12.33
CA VAL A 135 -3.85 7.89 -13.35
C VAL A 135 -4.41 9.32 -13.31
N LEU A 136 -5.68 9.48 -12.92
CA LEU A 136 -6.39 10.77 -12.97
C LEU A 136 -6.43 11.51 -11.63
N HIS A 137 -5.95 10.92 -10.53
CA HIS A 137 -6.21 11.37 -9.16
C HIS A 137 -5.82 12.82 -8.88
N ASP A 138 -4.74 13.30 -9.49
CA ASP A 138 -4.24 14.67 -9.31
C ASP A 138 -4.72 15.66 -10.39
N THR A 139 -5.39 15.18 -11.45
CA THR A 139 -5.79 16.06 -12.57
C THR A 139 -6.76 17.17 -12.12
N VAL A 140 -7.71 16.84 -11.24
CA VAL A 140 -8.68 17.81 -10.70
C VAL A 140 -8.02 18.78 -9.72
N GLU A 141 -7.02 18.32 -8.98
CA GLU A 141 -6.35 19.16 -7.99
C GLU A 141 -5.32 20.10 -8.62
N ASP A 142 -4.57 19.65 -9.62
CA ASP A 142 -3.38 20.32 -10.12
C ASP A 142 -3.50 20.84 -11.54
N THR A 143 -4.68 20.72 -12.17
CA THR A 143 -4.96 21.25 -13.52
C THR A 143 -6.32 21.97 -13.54
N ASP A 144 -6.77 22.35 -14.74
CA ASP A 144 -8.10 22.94 -14.98
C ASP A 144 -9.22 21.89 -15.17
N THR A 145 -8.91 20.61 -14.98
CA THR A 145 -9.86 19.50 -15.09
C THR A 145 -10.91 19.57 -13.98
N THR A 146 -12.17 19.34 -14.33
CA THR A 146 -13.27 19.29 -13.36
C THR A 146 -13.71 17.84 -13.10
N LEU A 147 -14.30 17.58 -11.93
CA LEU A 147 -14.90 16.27 -11.61
C LEU A 147 -16.03 15.91 -12.61
N GLU A 148 -16.74 16.91 -13.13
CA GLU A 148 -17.77 16.66 -14.14
C GLU A 148 -17.15 16.16 -15.45
N GLU A 149 -16.05 16.77 -15.91
CA GLU A 149 -15.32 16.27 -17.08
C GLU A 149 -14.83 14.81 -16.89
N ILE A 150 -14.33 14.48 -15.70
CA ILE A 150 -13.94 13.09 -15.38
C ILE A 150 -15.17 12.18 -15.44
N ARG A 151 -16.30 12.59 -14.88
CA ARG A 151 -17.56 11.83 -14.86
C ARG A 151 -18.09 11.55 -16.26
N GLU A 152 -18.09 12.55 -17.12
CA GLU A 152 -18.55 12.43 -18.50
C GLU A 152 -17.65 11.49 -19.34
N ARG A 153 -16.33 11.57 -19.16
CA ARG A 153 -15.37 10.82 -19.98
C ARG A 153 -15.08 9.41 -19.48
N PHE A 154 -14.99 9.23 -18.16
CA PHE A 154 -14.51 7.99 -17.57
C PHE A 154 -15.54 7.29 -16.67
N GLY A 155 -16.67 7.94 -16.41
CA GLY A 155 -17.79 7.39 -15.64
C GLY A 155 -17.83 7.85 -14.20
N ALA A 156 -19.00 7.62 -13.56
CA ALA A 156 -19.29 8.12 -12.21
C ALA A 156 -18.36 7.50 -11.17
N ASP A 157 -18.08 6.20 -11.27
CA ASP A 157 -17.27 5.47 -10.32
C ASP A 157 -15.81 6.00 -10.27
N VAL A 158 -15.22 6.27 -11.43
CA VAL A 158 -13.89 6.90 -11.53
C VAL A 158 -13.90 8.30 -10.92
N ALA A 159 -14.94 9.12 -11.24
CA ALA A 159 -15.05 10.47 -10.71
C ALA A 159 -15.18 10.48 -9.18
N ASP A 160 -15.94 9.54 -8.60
CA ASP A 160 -16.12 9.43 -7.16
C ASP A 160 -14.82 8.98 -6.46
N LEU A 161 -14.03 8.09 -7.07
CA LEU A 161 -12.70 7.71 -6.58
C LEU A 161 -11.72 8.90 -6.64
N VAL A 162 -11.67 9.63 -7.74
CA VAL A 162 -10.84 10.86 -7.86
C VAL A 162 -11.25 11.90 -6.82
N ALA A 163 -12.56 12.12 -6.63
CA ALA A 163 -13.07 13.04 -5.63
C ALA A 163 -12.64 12.66 -4.20
N SER A 164 -12.54 11.37 -3.89
CA SER A 164 -12.11 10.91 -2.56
C SER A 164 -10.65 11.25 -2.22
N ASN A 165 -9.81 11.52 -3.23
CA ASN A 165 -8.42 11.95 -3.06
C ASN A 165 -8.24 13.48 -3.09
N SER A 166 -9.27 14.25 -3.48
CA SER A 166 -9.17 15.69 -3.65
C SER A 166 -9.30 16.44 -2.33
N GLU A 167 -8.45 17.46 -2.11
CA GLU A 167 -8.43 18.26 -0.89
C GLU A 167 -9.16 19.60 -1.08
N ASP A 168 -9.85 20.06 -0.05
CA ASP A 168 -10.45 21.40 0.00
C ASP A 168 -9.38 22.47 0.21
N LYS A 169 -8.92 23.11 -0.87
CA LYS A 169 -7.87 24.14 -0.84
C LYS A 169 -8.24 25.43 -0.07
N SER A 170 -9.50 25.59 0.34
CA SER A 170 -9.92 26.71 1.20
C SER A 170 -9.49 26.54 2.66
N LYS A 171 -9.13 25.32 3.07
CA LYS A 171 -8.71 24.98 4.45
C LYS A 171 -7.20 25.06 4.63
N THR A 172 -6.79 25.19 5.87
CA THR A 172 -5.37 25.16 6.25
C THR A 172 -4.76 23.79 5.94
N TRP A 173 -3.43 23.72 5.87
CA TRP A 173 -2.72 22.46 5.67
C TRP A 173 -3.10 21.41 6.74
N ASP A 174 -3.12 21.81 8.01
CA ASP A 174 -3.41 20.91 9.14
C ASP A 174 -4.85 20.37 9.06
N GLU A 175 -5.83 21.21 8.77
CA GLU A 175 -7.23 20.79 8.60
C GLU A 175 -7.42 19.82 7.44
N ARG A 176 -6.75 20.06 6.31
CA ARG A 176 -6.83 19.15 5.15
C ARG A 176 -6.23 17.78 5.49
N LYS A 177 -5.05 17.75 6.11
CA LYS A 177 -4.37 16.49 6.44
C LYS A 177 -5.11 15.71 7.55
N GLN A 178 -5.63 16.40 8.54
CA GLN A 178 -6.50 15.78 9.55
C GLN A 178 -7.75 15.18 8.91
N HIS A 179 -8.41 15.92 8.01
CA HIS A 179 -9.58 15.41 7.30
C HIS A 179 -9.28 14.14 6.49
N THR A 180 -8.14 14.10 5.78
CA THR A 180 -7.72 12.92 5.03
C THR A 180 -7.55 11.71 5.95
N ILE A 181 -6.89 11.84 7.10
CA ILE A 181 -6.70 10.77 8.08
C ILE A 181 -8.05 10.26 8.62
N GLU A 182 -8.95 11.18 8.99
CA GLU A 182 -10.27 10.84 9.52
C GLU A 182 -11.14 10.13 8.48
N MET A 183 -11.16 10.63 7.25
CA MET A 183 -11.87 10.02 6.13
C MET A 183 -11.38 8.59 5.86
N LEU A 184 -10.06 8.37 5.87
CA LEU A 184 -9.47 7.06 5.61
C LEU A 184 -9.87 5.99 6.61
N ARG A 185 -10.09 6.33 7.89
CA ARG A 185 -10.53 5.35 8.90
C ARG A 185 -11.85 4.69 8.53
N GLY A 186 -12.76 5.43 7.89
CA GLY A 186 -14.06 4.94 7.43
C GLY A 186 -14.14 4.56 5.95
N ALA A 187 -13.06 4.75 5.20
CA ALA A 187 -13.05 4.55 3.76
C ALA A 187 -13.16 3.06 3.37
N ASN A 188 -13.77 2.80 2.22
CA ASN A 188 -13.80 1.48 1.63
C ASN A 188 -12.41 1.04 1.12
N HIS A 189 -12.29 -0.24 0.78
CA HIS A 189 -11.02 -0.84 0.38
C HIS A 189 -10.38 -0.14 -0.83
N ARG A 190 -11.16 0.19 -1.87
CA ARG A 190 -10.67 0.84 -3.10
C ARG A 190 -10.09 2.24 -2.84
N VAL A 191 -10.75 3.04 -2.01
CA VAL A 191 -10.24 4.36 -1.59
C VAL A 191 -8.94 4.21 -0.81
N LYS A 192 -8.85 3.22 0.10
CA LYS A 192 -7.62 2.93 0.83
C LYS A 192 -6.48 2.50 -0.08
N GLN A 193 -6.74 1.68 -1.11
CA GLN A 193 -5.76 1.31 -2.11
C GLN A 193 -5.23 2.53 -2.88
N LEU A 194 -6.13 3.43 -3.31
CA LEU A 194 -5.76 4.64 -4.05
C LEU A 194 -4.82 5.53 -3.22
N ILE A 195 -5.22 5.82 -1.98
CA ILE A 195 -4.43 6.66 -1.09
C ILE A 195 -3.10 6.01 -0.73
N LEU A 196 -3.07 4.68 -0.46
CA LEU A 196 -1.82 3.95 -0.22
C LEU A 196 -0.86 4.09 -1.41
N ALA A 197 -1.36 3.91 -2.64
CA ALA A 197 -0.55 3.99 -3.85
C ALA A 197 0.03 5.40 -4.06
N ASP A 198 -0.80 6.45 -3.91
CA ASP A 198 -0.36 7.85 -3.99
C ASP A 198 0.69 8.17 -2.92
N LYS A 199 0.40 7.82 -1.65
CA LYS A 199 1.32 8.15 -0.56
C LYS A 199 2.61 7.33 -0.60
N LEU A 200 2.57 6.08 -1.09
CA LEU A 200 3.78 5.30 -1.33
C LEU A 200 4.65 5.92 -2.43
N SER A 201 4.07 6.32 -3.57
CA SER A 201 4.82 7.00 -4.64
C SER A 201 5.48 8.29 -4.14
N ASN A 202 4.73 9.10 -3.36
CA ASN A 202 5.29 10.29 -2.74
C ASN A 202 6.42 9.96 -1.75
N LEU A 203 6.25 8.93 -0.92
CA LEU A 203 7.22 8.53 0.09
C LEU A 203 8.49 7.95 -0.55
N ARG A 204 8.40 7.22 -1.66
CA ARG A 204 9.56 6.78 -2.46
C ARG A 204 10.40 7.98 -2.94
N SER A 205 9.75 9.02 -3.46
CA SER A 205 10.43 10.24 -3.87
C SER A 205 11.08 10.96 -2.69
N ILE A 206 10.38 11.07 -1.56
CA ILE A 206 10.91 11.68 -0.33
C ILE A 206 12.11 10.89 0.18
N ALA A 207 12.02 9.58 0.28
CA ALA A 207 13.11 8.72 0.76
C ALA A 207 14.35 8.80 -0.13
N TYR A 208 14.14 8.84 -1.46
CA TYR A 208 15.24 8.99 -2.41
C TYR A 208 15.96 10.33 -2.24
N ASP A 209 15.22 11.43 -2.14
CA ASP A 209 15.78 12.76 -1.99
C ASP A 209 16.39 12.96 -0.60
N TYR A 210 15.77 12.43 0.45
CA TYR A 210 16.30 12.49 1.83
C TYR A 210 17.66 11.82 1.96
N ARG A 211 17.87 10.66 1.30
CA ARG A 211 19.19 10.01 1.25
C ARG A 211 20.26 10.85 0.57
N LYS A 212 19.87 11.75 -0.34
CA LYS A 212 20.81 12.62 -1.07
C LYS A 212 21.15 13.92 -0.35
N VAL A 213 20.13 14.57 0.23
CA VAL A 213 20.29 15.93 0.74
C VAL A 213 20.03 16.06 2.25
N GLY A 214 19.59 14.97 2.92
CA GLY A 214 19.28 14.98 4.35
C GLY A 214 18.17 15.97 4.70
N ASP A 215 18.28 16.59 5.85
CA ASP A 215 17.26 17.49 6.39
C ASP A 215 17.00 18.75 5.54
N LYS A 216 17.90 19.10 4.60
CA LYS A 216 17.66 20.17 3.63
C LYS A 216 16.46 19.88 2.71
N LEU A 217 16.04 18.63 2.61
CA LEU A 217 14.84 18.26 1.88
C LEU A 217 13.61 19.03 2.38
N TRP A 218 13.48 19.22 3.67
CA TRP A 218 12.29 19.80 4.30
C TRP A 218 12.06 21.27 3.94
N GLU A 219 13.09 21.98 3.47
CA GLU A 219 12.98 23.35 2.96
C GLU A 219 12.09 23.44 1.70
N ARG A 220 11.88 22.33 0.98
CA ARG A 220 11.00 22.26 -0.18
C ARG A 220 9.51 22.14 0.15
N PHE A 221 9.19 21.80 1.40
CA PHE A 221 7.82 21.55 1.84
C PHE A 221 7.23 22.77 2.56
N ASN A 222 5.90 22.93 2.46
CA ASN A 222 5.19 24.01 3.14
C ASN A 222 4.98 23.73 4.65
N ALA A 223 5.22 22.49 5.08
CA ALA A 223 5.13 22.05 6.47
C ALA A 223 6.44 21.38 6.90
N PRO A 224 6.89 21.60 8.16
CA PRO A 224 8.14 21.04 8.64
C PRO A 224 8.12 19.51 8.73
N ALA A 225 9.31 18.91 8.88
CA ALA A 225 9.48 17.46 8.97
C ALA A 225 8.57 16.79 10.01
N SER A 226 8.40 17.41 11.19
CA SER A 226 7.53 16.91 12.25
C SER A 226 6.06 16.79 11.84
N LYS A 227 5.54 17.78 11.10
CA LYS A 227 4.18 17.73 10.54
C LYS A 227 4.04 16.71 9.43
N GLN A 228 5.08 16.56 8.60
CA GLN A 228 5.10 15.49 7.59
C GLN A 228 5.08 14.11 8.28
N ALA A 229 5.93 13.90 9.30
CA ALA A 229 5.96 12.66 10.07
C ALA A 229 4.59 12.35 10.70
N TRP A 230 3.95 13.34 11.32
CA TRP A 230 2.60 13.21 11.88
C TRP A 230 1.57 12.78 10.80
N TYR A 231 1.61 13.41 9.63
CA TYR A 231 0.68 13.09 8.55
C TYR A 231 0.87 11.66 8.01
N TYR A 232 2.12 11.28 7.66
CA TYR A 232 2.41 9.94 7.15
C TYR A 232 2.18 8.86 8.20
N GLY A 233 2.46 9.13 9.49
CA GLY A 233 2.12 8.23 10.60
C GLY A 233 0.61 8.06 10.77
N GLY A 234 -0.17 9.14 10.67
CA GLY A 234 -1.64 9.07 10.71
C GLY A 234 -2.25 8.30 9.53
N ILE A 235 -1.62 8.35 8.35
CA ILE A 235 -1.98 7.50 7.20
C ILE A 235 -1.69 6.02 7.51
N ASP A 236 -0.52 5.70 8.07
CA ASP A 236 -0.17 4.34 8.50
C ASP A 236 -1.23 3.76 9.43
N ASP A 237 -1.57 4.48 10.49
CA ASP A 237 -2.61 4.07 11.45
C ASP A 237 -3.97 3.83 10.78
N ALA A 238 -4.37 4.71 9.85
CA ALA A 238 -5.66 4.59 9.16
C ALA A 238 -5.71 3.44 8.14
N LEU A 239 -4.56 3.02 7.62
CA LEU A 239 -4.41 1.95 6.62
C LEU A 239 -3.95 0.61 7.21
N ASN A 240 -3.78 0.49 8.53
CA ASN A 240 -3.18 -0.69 9.17
C ASN A 240 -3.89 -2.02 8.86
N ASN A 241 -5.19 -1.99 8.56
CA ASN A 241 -5.94 -3.18 8.17
C ASN A 241 -5.53 -3.75 6.80
N LEU A 242 -4.83 -2.98 5.96
CA LEU A 242 -4.35 -3.45 4.65
C LEU A 242 -3.22 -4.49 4.77
N GLN A 243 -2.55 -4.58 5.91
CA GLN A 243 -1.52 -5.60 6.18
C GLN A 243 -2.03 -7.05 6.10
N HIS A 244 -3.35 -7.25 6.15
CA HIS A 244 -4.00 -8.56 6.10
C HIS A 244 -4.74 -8.82 4.78
N THR A 245 -4.48 -8.01 3.75
CA THR A 245 -5.13 -8.07 2.44
C THR A 245 -4.11 -8.35 1.32
N ASP A 246 -4.57 -8.33 0.08
CA ASP A 246 -3.75 -8.34 -1.13
C ASP A 246 -2.82 -7.12 -1.27
N CYS A 247 -3.05 -6.07 -0.47
CA CYS A 247 -2.19 -4.88 -0.39
C CYS A 247 -0.98 -5.04 0.55
N LYS A 248 -0.82 -6.19 1.20
CA LYS A 248 0.16 -6.43 2.27
C LYS A 248 1.57 -5.98 1.90
N ASP A 249 2.07 -6.38 0.73
CA ASP A 249 3.46 -6.11 0.36
C ASP A 249 3.68 -4.60 0.12
N VAL A 250 2.70 -3.93 -0.49
CA VAL A 250 2.71 -2.49 -0.74
C VAL A 250 2.60 -1.72 0.59
N TYR A 251 1.75 -2.18 1.49
CA TYR A 251 1.61 -1.59 2.83
C TYR A 251 2.93 -1.67 3.62
N TRP A 252 3.58 -2.83 3.64
CA TRP A 252 4.84 -2.98 4.37
C TRP A 252 6.01 -2.21 3.73
N GLU A 253 5.99 -2.00 2.41
CA GLU A 253 6.93 -1.09 1.77
C GLU A 253 6.72 0.35 2.26
N TYR A 254 5.45 0.80 2.31
CA TYR A 254 5.09 2.12 2.85
C TYR A 254 5.61 2.30 4.29
N VAL A 255 5.31 1.37 5.19
CA VAL A 255 5.76 1.38 6.59
C VAL A 255 7.29 1.42 6.68
N GLY A 256 7.96 0.62 5.87
CA GLY A 256 9.42 0.60 5.81
C GLY A 256 10.02 1.95 5.41
N LEU A 257 9.52 2.56 4.36
CA LEU A 257 9.99 3.89 3.91
C LEU A 257 9.62 4.99 4.91
N PHE A 258 8.44 4.93 5.53
CA PHE A 258 8.06 5.84 6.60
C PHE A 258 9.08 5.81 7.75
N LYS A 259 9.42 4.62 8.21
CA LYS A 259 10.42 4.42 9.27
C LYS A 259 11.81 4.91 8.84
N ASP A 260 12.23 4.65 7.60
CA ASP A 260 13.53 5.11 7.07
C ASP A 260 13.68 6.64 7.06
N VAL A 261 12.58 7.36 6.82
CA VAL A 261 12.59 8.82 6.65
C VAL A 261 12.31 9.55 7.98
N PHE A 262 11.32 9.07 8.74
CA PHE A 262 10.73 9.83 9.83
C PHE A 262 11.04 9.29 11.23
N VAL A 263 11.72 8.12 11.34
CA VAL A 263 12.06 7.52 12.64
C VAL A 263 13.57 7.48 12.81
N LYS A 264 14.03 7.90 14.00
CA LYS A 264 15.43 7.78 14.43
C LYS A 264 15.54 6.66 15.46
N TYR A 265 16.63 5.90 15.37
CA TYR A 265 16.89 4.77 16.25
C TYR A 265 18.15 5.02 17.06
N TYR A 266 18.08 4.76 18.36
CA TYR A 266 19.19 4.92 19.28
C TYR A 266 19.26 3.74 20.25
N LEU A 267 20.47 3.28 20.56
CA LEU A 267 20.73 2.25 21.55
C LEU A 267 21.39 2.87 22.78
N ASP A 268 20.74 2.74 23.94
CA ASP A 268 21.37 2.86 25.24
C ASP A 268 22.03 1.50 25.57
N LYS A 269 23.35 1.45 25.50
CA LYS A 269 24.11 0.23 25.75
C LYS A 269 24.16 -0.16 27.21
N ASP A 270 24.13 0.81 28.08
CA ASP A 270 24.23 0.60 29.55
C ASP A 270 22.90 0.09 30.11
N ALA A 271 21.79 0.73 29.67
CA ALA A 271 20.46 0.31 30.06
C ALA A 271 19.89 -0.84 29.20
N MET A 272 20.58 -1.21 28.10
CA MET A 272 20.09 -2.16 27.09
C MET A 272 18.68 -1.81 26.59
N VAL A 273 18.49 -0.55 26.21
CA VAL A 273 17.24 -0.03 25.69
C VAL A 273 17.42 0.45 24.25
N LEU A 274 16.58 -0.05 23.37
CA LEU A 274 16.42 0.44 22.00
C LEU A 274 15.33 1.51 21.98
N HIS A 275 15.67 2.70 21.52
CA HIS A 275 14.76 3.83 21.37
C HIS A 275 14.40 4.03 19.90
N GLN A 276 13.10 4.20 19.63
CA GLN A 276 12.56 4.62 18.34
C GLN A 276 11.87 5.97 18.54
N ILE A 277 12.38 7.02 17.91
CA ILE A 277 11.87 8.38 18.05
C ILE A 277 11.41 8.91 16.71
N SER A 278 10.09 9.11 16.58
CA SER A 278 9.51 9.75 15.40
C SER A 278 9.83 11.25 15.39
N LEU A 279 10.00 11.83 14.20
CA LEU A 279 10.14 13.29 14.05
C LEU A 279 8.87 14.05 14.46
N SER A 280 7.71 13.38 14.58
CA SER A 280 6.48 13.94 15.19
C SER A 280 6.56 14.04 16.73
N GLY A 281 7.56 13.43 17.35
CA GLY A 281 7.78 13.44 18.79
C GLY A 281 7.26 12.20 19.53
N GLU A 282 6.78 11.20 18.82
CA GLU A 282 6.41 9.90 19.41
C GLU A 282 7.69 9.12 19.74
N HIS A 283 7.70 8.50 20.91
CA HIS A 283 8.87 7.80 21.42
C HIS A 283 8.49 6.40 21.92
N TYR A 284 9.09 5.38 21.32
CA TYR A 284 8.93 3.97 21.65
C TYR A 284 10.24 3.42 22.21
N CYS A 285 10.17 2.59 23.24
CA CYS A 285 11.31 1.94 23.82
C CYS A 285 11.11 0.43 23.91
N LEU A 286 12.12 -0.32 23.52
CA LEU A 286 12.22 -1.76 23.75
C LEU A 286 13.41 -2.02 24.69
N ARG A 287 13.19 -2.65 25.83
CA ARG A 287 14.23 -2.99 26.78
C ARG A 287 14.59 -4.47 26.71
N LYS A 288 15.89 -4.80 26.61
CA LYS A 288 16.37 -6.15 26.76
C LYS A 288 16.31 -6.55 28.22
N VAL A 289 15.57 -7.61 28.55
CA VAL A 289 15.54 -8.16 29.91
C VAL A 289 16.67 -9.16 30.04
N LEU A 290 17.53 -8.98 31.04
CA LEU A 290 18.62 -9.90 31.34
C LEU A 290 18.10 -11.12 32.12
N PRO A 291 18.62 -12.34 31.85
CA PRO A 291 18.04 -13.60 32.35
C PRO A 291 18.20 -13.86 33.85
N ASP A 292 18.89 -13.01 34.63
CA ASP A 292 19.31 -13.31 36.00
C ASP A 292 18.35 -12.83 37.11
N PHE A 293 17.16 -12.35 36.80
CA PHE A 293 16.15 -12.02 37.79
C PHE A 293 14.89 -12.86 37.60
N TRP A 294 14.64 -13.74 38.55
CA TRP A 294 13.39 -14.47 38.74
C TRP A 294 12.23 -13.47 38.96
N ASP A 295 11.16 -13.66 38.21
CA ASP A 295 9.88 -12.96 38.26
C ASP A 295 9.78 -11.57 37.59
N THR A 296 8.83 -11.56 36.66
CA THR A 296 8.25 -10.44 35.93
C THR A 296 9.00 -9.96 34.69
N TYR A 297 8.59 -10.53 33.55
CA TYR A 297 8.82 -9.97 32.24
C TYR A 297 7.83 -8.81 32.01
N GLU A 298 8.27 -7.59 32.12
CA GLU A 298 7.56 -6.45 31.57
C GLU A 298 8.17 -6.11 30.20
N VAL A 299 7.65 -6.75 29.14
CA VAL A 299 7.75 -6.18 27.81
C VAL A 299 6.84 -4.96 27.81
N PHE A 300 7.41 -3.81 28.09
CA PHE A 300 6.76 -2.55 27.75
C PHE A 300 6.85 -2.40 26.21
N LEU A 301 5.96 -3.07 25.50
CA LEU A 301 5.44 -2.49 24.28
C LEU A 301 4.80 -1.19 24.74
N ALA A 302 5.54 -0.10 24.62
CA ALA A 302 4.94 1.21 24.68
C ALA A 302 4.00 1.27 23.50
N GLU A 303 2.73 0.90 23.75
CA GLU A 303 1.65 1.15 22.82
C GLU A 303 1.72 2.64 22.44
N SER A 304 1.44 2.91 21.17
CA SER A 304 1.24 4.24 20.63
C SER A 304 0.65 5.15 21.72
N ILE A 305 1.45 6.08 22.20
CA ILE A 305 1.03 6.99 23.25
C ILE A 305 0.14 8.05 22.62
N SER A 306 -1.13 7.70 22.38
CA SER A 306 -2.17 8.67 22.11
C SER A 306 -2.61 9.32 23.44
N GLY A 307 -2.24 10.56 23.61
CA GLY A 307 -2.90 11.52 24.51
C GLY A 307 -2.52 11.47 25.98
N GLN A 308 -2.90 10.47 26.77
CA GLN A 308 -2.82 10.54 28.23
C GLN A 308 -1.57 9.92 28.86
N ILE A 309 -0.97 8.93 28.23
CA ILE A 309 0.30 8.33 28.69
C ILE A 309 1.49 9.16 28.24
N ALA A 310 1.37 9.92 27.13
CA ALA A 310 2.38 10.88 26.67
C ALA A 310 2.74 11.93 27.73
N ASP A 311 1.77 12.39 28.53
CA ASP A 311 2.03 13.39 29.56
C ASP A 311 2.78 12.84 30.78
N GLN A 312 2.52 11.60 31.17
CA GLN A 312 3.25 10.98 32.29
C GLN A 312 4.67 10.56 31.88
N ASN A 313 4.88 10.07 30.67
CA ASN A 313 6.21 9.74 30.20
C ASN A 313 7.01 10.95 29.69
N ARG A 314 6.36 12.02 29.19
CA ARG A 314 7.04 13.31 28.94
C ARG A 314 7.65 13.88 30.22
N GLN A 315 7.01 13.71 31.36
CA GLN A 315 7.58 14.12 32.64
C GLN A 315 8.80 13.28 33.04
N TYR A 316 8.85 11.99 32.70
CA TYR A 316 9.98 11.11 33.01
C TYR A 316 11.18 11.33 32.10
N TYR A 317 10.98 11.70 30.84
CA TYR A 317 12.04 11.91 29.83
C TYR A 317 12.34 13.40 29.54
N SER A 318 11.51 14.35 30.00
CA SER A 318 11.80 15.77 29.89
C SER A 318 12.89 16.24 30.86
N ILE A 319 13.30 15.39 31.82
CA ILE A 319 14.41 15.66 32.71
C ILE A 319 15.70 15.10 32.08
N GLY A 320 16.18 15.75 31.01
CA GLY A 320 17.56 15.61 30.58
C GLY A 320 17.89 14.39 29.73
N PHE A 321 16.95 13.88 28.93
CA PHE A 321 17.29 12.87 27.90
C PHE A 321 18.17 13.53 26.82
N SER A 322 19.48 13.27 26.90
CA SER A 322 20.43 13.64 25.86
C SER A 322 20.68 12.42 24.96
N THR A 323 20.56 12.61 23.67
CA THR A 323 20.97 11.58 22.70
C THR A 323 22.49 11.51 22.54
N ASP A 324 23.25 12.38 23.16
CA ASP A 324 24.70 12.49 23.02
C ASP A 324 25.45 11.25 23.55
N GLU A 325 24.86 10.54 24.52
CA GLU A 325 25.40 9.29 25.09
C GLU A 325 24.88 8.04 24.42
N LEU A 326 23.93 8.18 23.47
CA LEU A 326 23.29 7.06 22.78
C LEU A 326 24.00 6.75 21.46
N VAL A 327 24.02 5.47 21.10
CA VAL A 327 24.52 5.04 19.80
C VAL A 327 23.38 5.14 18.78
N SER A 328 23.56 6.02 17.78
CA SER A 328 22.65 6.08 16.64
C SER A 328 22.76 4.81 15.81
N LEU A 329 21.62 4.21 15.45
CA LEU A 329 21.52 3.00 14.64
C LEU A 329 20.77 3.30 13.33
N SER A 330 21.10 2.54 12.29
CA SER A 330 20.22 2.40 11.14
C SER A 330 18.99 1.56 11.52
N ARG A 331 17.90 1.68 10.75
CA ARG A 331 16.71 0.83 10.93
C ARG A 331 17.06 -0.66 10.93
N ARG A 332 17.92 -1.11 10.00
CA ARG A 332 18.32 -2.53 9.90
C ARG A 332 19.06 -3.03 11.13
N GLU A 333 19.93 -2.20 11.72
CA GLU A 333 20.61 -2.56 12.96
C GLU A 333 19.63 -2.63 14.13
N ALA A 334 18.69 -1.71 14.20
CA ALA A 334 17.64 -1.68 15.23
C ALA A 334 16.71 -2.91 15.10
N GLU A 335 16.20 -3.20 13.91
CA GLU A 335 15.35 -4.37 13.65
C GLU A 335 16.10 -5.70 13.93
N SER A 336 17.39 -5.76 13.60
CA SER A 336 18.22 -6.95 13.91
C SER A 336 18.39 -7.17 15.41
N LEU A 337 18.54 -6.09 16.19
CA LEU A 337 18.61 -6.18 17.65
C LEU A 337 17.25 -6.55 18.26
N GLU A 338 16.18 -5.98 17.77
CA GLU A 338 14.82 -6.32 18.18
C GLU A 338 14.54 -7.80 17.94
N ASP A 339 14.83 -8.32 16.74
CA ASP A 339 14.71 -9.73 16.38
C ASP A 339 15.58 -10.64 17.25
N GLU A 340 16.81 -10.24 17.58
CA GLU A 340 17.69 -10.98 18.49
C GLU A 340 17.09 -11.06 19.89
N TRP A 341 16.61 -9.93 20.40
CA TRP A 341 16.06 -9.84 21.74
C TRP A 341 14.75 -10.63 21.87
N VAL A 342 13.87 -10.57 20.87
CA VAL A 342 12.60 -11.32 20.81
C VAL A 342 12.85 -12.83 20.67
N ARG A 343 13.78 -13.27 19.81
CA ARG A 343 14.10 -14.72 19.61
C ARG A 343 14.67 -15.38 20.86
N ASN A 344 15.50 -14.67 21.61
CA ASN A 344 16.03 -15.19 22.86
C ASN A 344 14.96 -15.38 23.94
N PHE A 345 13.81 -14.76 23.78
CA PHE A 345 12.62 -14.91 24.62
C PHE A 345 11.88 -16.23 24.37
N THR A 346 11.76 -16.64 23.10
CA THR A 346 10.95 -17.82 22.71
C THR A 346 11.63 -19.15 23.03
N ILE A 347 12.94 -19.17 23.33
CA ILE A 347 13.72 -20.39 23.60
C ILE A 347 13.71 -20.76 25.09
N CYS A 348 13.28 -19.85 25.98
CA CYS A 348 13.26 -20.08 27.43
C CYS A 348 11.86 -20.34 28.01
N GLY A 349 10.82 -20.53 27.17
CA GLY A 349 9.43 -20.80 27.56
C GLY A 349 9.02 -22.26 27.36
#